data_61e34cb5663546190c4d872c13c45cc7
#
_entry.id   61e34cb5663546190c4d872c13c45cc7
#
_cell.length_a   1.000
_cell.length_b   1.000
_cell.length_c   1.000
_cell.angle_alpha   90.00
_cell.angle_beta   90.00
_cell.angle_gamma   90.00
#
_symmetry.space_group_name_H-M   'P 1'
#
loop_
_entity.id
_entity.type
_entity.pdbx_description
1 polymer ?
#
loop_
_entity_poly.entity_id
_entity_poly.type
_entity_poly.pdbx_seq_one_letter_code
_entity_poly.pdbx_strand_id
1 'polypeptide(L)'
;MNDLFNGEFMITNYLILPRSMLKLGLNATEMEVYMLLLDRAKLSAQNSGWRDEAENVYLYYTIRSLADAMGRKESAVKAALLGLERRDLIIRRRQGYTKPNRLYVKVPRDEPSDEVRRRKLSPEEEAWDRLAREPAPPGSRTHDRRISTG
;
A
#
# COMPACT_ATOMS: atom_id res chain seq x y z
N MET A 1 17.08 14.82 1.31
CA MET A 1 17.51 14.82 -0.10
C MET A 1 17.07 13.52 -0.73
N ASN A 2 16.48 13.58 -1.89
CA ASN A 2 15.96 12.40 -2.58
C ASN A 2 16.91 12.00 -3.70
N ASP A 3 17.22 10.72 -3.81
CA ASP A 3 18.08 10.18 -4.84
C ASP A 3 17.24 9.50 -5.93
N LEU A 4 17.78 9.47 -7.15
CA LEU A 4 17.12 8.74 -8.23
C LEU A 4 17.17 7.23 -7.96
N PHE A 5 16.04 6.57 -8.17
CA PHE A 5 15.98 5.12 -8.05
C PHE A 5 16.77 4.46 -9.18
N ASN A 6 17.79 3.68 -8.82
CA ASN A 6 18.68 2.99 -9.77
C ASN A 6 18.54 1.46 -9.75
N GLY A 7 17.55 0.95 -9.04
CA GLY A 7 17.31 -0.50 -8.91
C GLY A 7 18.14 -1.21 -7.85
N GLU A 8 19.20 -0.60 -7.34
CA GLU A 8 20.04 -1.17 -6.27
C GLU A 8 19.56 -0.80 -4.87
N PHE A 9 18.75 0.26 -4.77
CA PHE A 9 18.20 0.67 -3.48
C PHE A 9 17.17 -0.34 -2.98
N MET A 10 17.38 -0.86 -1.78
CA MET A 10 16.35 -1.58 -1.05
C MET A 10 15.37 -0.58 -0.46
N ILE A 11 14.15 -0.58 -0.97
CA ILE A 11 13.07 0.18 -0.34
C ILE A 11 12.63 -0.59 0.90
N THR A 12 12.85 0.01 2.06
CA THR A 12 12.41 -0.50 3.34
C THR A 12 11.32 0.42 3.91
N ASN A 13 10.56 -0.08 4.87
CA ASN A 13 9.55 0.73 5.55
C ASN A 13 8.51 1.32 4.57
N TYR A 14 7.84 0.45 3.84
CA TYR A 14 6.81 0.81 2.86
C TYR A 14 5.46 0.20 3.25
N LEU A 15 4.39 0.80 2.75
CA LEU A 15 3.04 0.28 2.87
C LEU A 15 2.62 -0.42 1.58
N ILE A 16 1.82 -1.47 1.72
CA ILE A 16 1.30 -2.25 0.59
C ILE A 16 -0.14 -1.85 0.32
N LEU A 17 -0.45 -1.63 -0.95
CA LEU A 17 -1.81 -1.50 -1.44
C LEU A 17 -2.04 -2.56 -2.52
N PRO A 18 -3.01 -3.48 -2.34
CA PRO A 18 -3.39 -4.40 -3.42
C PRO A 18 -3.78 -3.62 -4.68
N ARG A 19 -3.23 -3.99 -5.80
CA ARG A 19 -3.42 -3.27 -7.07
C ARG A 19 -4.89 -3.13 -7.47
N SER A 20 -5.68 -4.15 -7.23
CA SER A 20 -7.12 -4.16 -7.47
C SER A 20 -7.89 -3.01 -6.80
N MET A 21 -7.39 -2.53 -5.69
CA MET A 21 -8.04 -1.44 -4.96
C MET A 21 -8.01 -0.12 -5.73
N LEU A 22 -7.10 0.04 -6.68
CA LEU A 22 -7.03 1.24 -7.53
C LEU A 22 -8.29 1.45 -8.39
N LYS A 23 -9.03 0.37 -8.67
CA LYS A 23 -10.25 0.38 -9.50
C LYS A 23 -11.54 0.51 -8.69
N LEU A 24 -11.48 0.53 -7.37
CA LEU A 24 -12.66 0.55 -6.51
C LEU A 24 -13.22 1.96 -6.28
N GLY A 25 -12.60 2.99 -6.82
CA GLY A 25 -13.05 4.37 -6.64
C GLY A 25 -12.85 4.90 -5.21
N LEU A 26 -11.87 4.37 -4.49
CA LEU A 26 -11.48 4.88 -3.17
C LEU A 26 -10.82 6.25 -3.30
N ASN A 27 -11.08 7.13 -2.33
CA ASN A 27 -10.29 8.36 -2.23
C ASN A 27 -8.93 8.09 -1.58
N ALA A 28 -8.05 9.08 -1.62
CA ALA A 28 -6.69 8.94 -1.10
C ALA A 28 -6.66 8.62 0.40
N THR A 29 -7.53 9.23 1.19
CA THR A 29 -7.61 8.99 2.64
C THR A 29 -8.04 7.57 2.95
N GLU A 30 -9.02 7.04 2.22
CA GLU A 30 -9.46 5.64 2.34
C GLU A 30 -8.33 4.67 1.99
N MET A 31 -7.59 4.93 0.93
CA MET A 31 -6.42 4.11 0.55
C MET A 31 -5.33 4.13 1.62
N GLU A 32 -5.00 5.31 2.15
CA GLU A 32 -4.00 5.45 3.21
C GLU A 32 -4.41 4.72 4.48
N VAL A 33 -5.64 4.87 4.92
CA VAL A 33 -6.18 4.16 6.08
C VAL A 33 -6.10 2.65 5.86
N TYR A 34 -6.52 2.17 4.72
CA TYR A 34 -6.47 0.76 4.39
C TYR A 34 -5.03 0.21 4.43
N MET A 35 -4.08 0.92 3.84
CA MET A 35 -2.67 0.51 3.85
C MET A 35 -2.11 0.39 5.27
N LEU A 36 -2.43 1.35 6.15
CA LEU A 36 -2.01 1.31 7.55
C LEU A 36 -2.65 0.17 8.32
N LEU A 37 -3.92 -0.09 8.08
CA LEU A 37 -4.63 -1.22 8.70
C LEU A 37 -4.07 -2.56 8.23
N LEU A 38 -3.80 -2.69 6.94
CA LEU A 38 -3.19 -3.90 6.37
C LEU A 38 -1.79 -4.15 6.93
N ASP A 39 -0.99 -3.12 7.05
CA ASP A 39 0.34 -3.19 7.65
C ASP A 39 0.27 -3.69 9.10
N ARG A 40 -0.62 -3.14 9.89
CA ARG A 40 -0.86 -3.58 11.28
C ARG A 40 -1.39 -5.02 11.33
N ALA A 41 -2.27 -5.39 10.41
CA ALA A 41 -2.80 -6.77 10.31
C ALA A 41 -1.69 -7.77 10.00
N LYS A 42 -0.74 -7.42 9.15
CA LYS A 42 0.43 -8.25 8.85
C LYS A 42 1.31 -8.48 10.08
N LEU A 43 1.53 -7.44 10.89
CA LEU A 43 2.23 -7.58 12.16
C LEU A 43 1.45 -8.45 13.16
N SER A 44 0.15 -8.25 13.27
CA SER A 44 -0.71 -9.06 14.14
C SER A 44 -0.71 -10.53 13.74
N ALA A 45 -0.65 -10.82 12.45
CA ALA A 45 -0.62 -12.19 11.93
C ALA A 45 0.62 -12.97 12.36
N GLN A 46 1.71 -12.29 12.68
CA GLN A 46 2.95 -12.91 13.18
C GLN A 46 2.85 -13.34 14.66
N ASN A 47 1.82 -12.90 15.36
CA ASN A 47 1.61 -13.19 16.77
C ASN A 47 0.31 -13.97 16.98
N SER A 48 0.40 -15.12 17.60
CA SER A 48 -0.74 -16.04 17.81
C SER A 48 -1.89 -15.43 18.64
N GLY A 49 -1.61 -14.47 19.51
CA GLY A 49 -2.59 -13.81 20.35
C GLY A 49 -3.56 -12.87 19.64
N TRP A 50 -3.36 -12.62 18.36
CA TRP A 50 -4.17 -11.70 17.56
C TRP A 50 -5.10 -12.42 16.57
N ARG A 51 -5.54 -13.61 16.95
CA ARG A 51 -6.51 -14.39 16.18
C ARG A 51 -7.77 -14.62 17.00
N ASP A 52 -8.92 -14.56 16.34
CA ASP A 52 -10.19 -14.91 16.95
C ASP A 52 -10.40 -16.43 16.95
N GLU A 53 -11.55 -16.88 17.45
CA GLU A 53 -11.89 -18.30 17.54
C GLU A 53 -11.96 -19.00 16.17
N ALA A 54 -12.21 -18.24 15.10
CA ALA A 54 -12.24 -18.73 13.72
C ALA A 54 -10.89 -18.54 12.99
N GLU A 55 -9.81 -18.28 13.73
CA GLU A 55 -8.47 -18.07 13.20
C GLU A 55 -8.31 -16.80 12.33
N ASN A 56 -9.27 -15.88 12.38
CA ASN A 56 -9.15 -14.60 11.68
C ASN A 56 -8.27 -13.63 12.45
N VAL A 57 -7.35 -13.00 11.75
CA VAL A 57 -6.48 -11.97 12.32
C VAL A 57 -7.27 -10.69 12.55
N TYR A 58 -7.18 -10.15 13.75
CA TYR A 58 -7.73 -8.84 14.06
C TYR A 58 -6.63 -7.90 14.57
N LEU A 59 -6.95 -6.61 14.59
CA LEU A 59 -6.05 -5.58 15.08
C LEU A 59 -6.80 -4.53 15.87
N TYR A 60 -6.05 -3.76 16.64
CA TYR A 60 -6.52 -2.55 17.28
C TYR A 60 -5.78 -1.35 16.69
N TYR A 61 -6.54 -0.34 16.33
CA TYR A 61 -5.99 0.92 15.87
C TYR A 61 -6.98 2.04 16.20
N THR A 62 -6.56 3.00 17.00
CA THR A 62 -7.44 4.12 17.36
C THR A 62 -7.51 5.12 16.22
N ILE A 63 -8.62 5.84 16.15
CA ILE A 63 -8.81 6.92 15.16
C ILE A 63 -7.73 7.98 15.34
N ARG A 64 -7.40 8.33 16.58
CA ARG A 64 -6.35 9.29 16.90
C ARG A 64 -4.98 8.82 16.40
N SER A 65 -4.63 7.56 16.63
CA SER A 65 -3.35 7.02 16.14
C SER A 65 -3.27 6.98 14.63
N LEU A 66 -4.37 6.67 13.94
CA LEU A 66 -4.44 6.75 12.49
C LEU A 66 -4.27 8.19 12.00
N ALA A 67 -4.99 9.12 12.61
CA ALA A 67 -4.90 10.54 12.27
C ALA A 67 -3.47 11.07 12.44
N ASP A 68 -2.82 10.73 13.56
CA ASP A 68 -1.44 11.12 13.83
C ASP A 68 -0.46 10.51 12.81
N ALA A 69 -0.61 9.23 12.50
CA ALA A 69 0.25 8.54 11.52
C ALA A 69 0.12 9.12 10.11
N MET A 70 -1.05 9.64 9.76
CA MET A 70 -1.35 10.17 8.43
C MET A 70 -1.17 11.69 8.32
N GLY A 71 -1.02 12.38 9.44
CA GLY A 71 -1.05 13.84 9.47
C GLY A 71 -2.39 14.42 9.01
N ARG A 72 -3.51 13.74 9.33
CA ARG A 72 -4.86 14.12 8.95
C ARG A 72 -5.74 14.33 10.17
N LYS A 73 -6.88 14.99 9.98
CA LYS A 73 -7.88 15.20 11.03
C LYS A 73 -8.62 13.90 11.35
N GLU A 74 -9.01 13.72 12.60
CA GLU A 74 -9.79 12.57 13.04
C GLU A 74 -11.11 12.43 12.27
N SER A 75 -11.76 13.55 11.91
CA SER A 75 -13.00 13.54 11.12
C SER A 75 -12.80 12.89 9.74
N ALA A 76 -11.67 13.16 9.09
CA ALA A 76 -11.32 12.55 7.81
C ALA A 76 -11.08 11.03 7.96
N VAL A 77 -10.42 10.63 9.05
CA VAL A 77 -10.20 9.20 9.35
C VAL A 77 -11.51 8.47 9.62
N LYS A 78 -12.41 9.08 10.40
CA LYS A 78 -13.75 8.52 10.65
C LYS A 78 -14.54 8.30 9.37
N ALA A 79 -14.54 9.29 8.49
CA ALA A 79 -15.21 9.20 7.18
C ALA A 79 -14.58 8.09 6.31
N ALA A 80 -13.25 7.98 6.31
CA ALA A 80 -12.54 6.95 5.56
C ALA A 80 -12.86 5.54 6.09
N LEU A 81 -12.86 5.34 7.40
CA LEU A 81 -13.23 4.04 8.01
C LEU A 81 -14.66 3.65 7.63
N LEU A 82 -15.59 4.58 7.67
CA LEU A 82 -16.96 4.34 7.27
C LEU A 82 -17.06 3.98 5.78
N GLY A 83 -16.33 4.67 4.93
CA GLY A 83 -16.25 4.37 3.50
C GLY A 83 -15.69 2.97 3.22
N LEU A 84 -14.65 2.57 3.93
CA LEU A 84 -14.07 1.23 3.82
C LEU A 84 -15.03 0.13 4.29
N GLU A 85 -15.78 0.37 5.37
CA GLU A 85 -16.83 -0.55 5.82
C GLU A 85 -17.95 -0.72 4.79
N ARG A 86 -18.43 0.38 4.21
CA ARG A 86 -19.46 0.35 3.17
C ARG A 86 -19.05 -0.41 1.93
N ARG A 87 -17.76 -0.45 1.64
CA ARG A 87 -17.18 -1.21 0.52
C ARG A 87 -16.80 -2.64 0.89
N ASP A 88 -17.11 -3.06 2.10
CA ASP A 88 -16.79 -4.38 2.61
C ASP A 88 -15.28 -4.72 2.62
N LEU A 89 -14.46 -3.71 2.82
CA LEU A 89 -12.99 -3.84 2.88
C LEU A 89 -12.47 -3.98 4.30
N ILE A 90 -13.23 -3.54 5.30
CA ILE A 90 -12.94 -3.74 6.71
C ILE A 90 -14.22 -4.10 7.46
N ILE A 91 -14.04 -4.76 8.61
CA ILE A 91 -15.10 -5.02 9.57
C ILE A 91 -14.65 -4.45 10.91
N ARG A 92 -15.53 -3.69 11.56
CA ARG A 92 -15.34 -3.25 12.94
C ARG A 92 -16.32 -4.00 13.84
N ARG A 93 -15.82 -4.71 14.83
CA ARG A 93 -16.66 -5.42 15.82
C ARG A 93 -16.48 -4.83 17.19
N ARG A 94 -17.59 -4.43 17.78
CA ARG A 94 -17.61 -3.99 19.19
C ARG A 94 -17.44 -5.16 20.12
N GLN A 95 -16.64 -4.97 21.17
CA GLN A 95 -16.44 -5.96 22.22
C GLN A 95 -17.11 -5.58 23.56
N GLY A 96 -17.83 -4.44 23.61
CA GLY A 96 -18.45 -3.89 24.81
C GLY A 96 -17.90 -2.51 25.16
N TYR A 97 -18.38 -1.95 26.27
CA TYR A 97 -18.09 -0.55 26.67
C TYR A 97 -16.63 -0.26 27.00
N THR A 98 -15.90 -1.25 27.49
CA THR A 98 -14.55 -1.06 28.03
C THR A 98 -13.44 -1.53 27.13
N LYS A 99 -13.78 -2.18 26.03
CA LYS A 99 -12.79 -2.75 25.09
C LYS A 99 -12.80 -2.02 23.75
N PRO A 100 -11.64 -1.81 23.13
CA PRO A 100 -11.58 -1.24 21.78
C PRO A 100 -12.25 -2.17 20.77
N ASN A 101 -12.71 -1.59 19.66
CA ASN A 101 -13.27 -2.37 18.57
C ASN A 101 -12.18 -3.24 17.92
N ARG A 102 -12.51 -4.48 17.65
CA ARG A 102 -11.69 -5.33 16.78
C ARG A 102 -11.85 -4.89 15.34
N LEU A 103 -10.74 -4.68 14.67
CA LEU A 103 -10.70 -4.36 13.24
C LEU A 103 -10.21 -5.58 12.46
N TYR A 104 -10.92 -5.91 11.40
CA TYR A 104 -10.56 -6.97 10.46
C TYR A 104 -10.38 -6.36 9.09
N VAL A 105 -9.29 -6.68 8.42
CA VAL A 105 -9.01 -6.20 7.07
C VAL A 105 -9.35 -7.30 6.08
N LYS A 106 -10.16 -6.98 5.09
CA LYS A 106 -10.46 -7.86 3.97
C LYS A 106 -9.52 -7.56 2.82
N VAL A 107 -8.97 -8.58 2.22
CA VAL A 107 -8.11 -8.45 1.04
C VAL A 107 -8.90 -8.89 -0.17
N PRO A 108 -9.02 -8.04 -1.20
CA PRO A 108 -9.68 -8.43 -2.44
C PRO A 108 -9.00 -9.66 -3.06
N ARG A 109 -9.79 -10.64 -3.45
CA ARG A 109 -9.29 -11.83 -4.15
C ARG A 109 -9.31 -11.56 -5.64
N ASP A 110 -8.29 -10.95 -6.15
CA ASP A 110 -8.32 -10.57 -7.55
C ASP A 110 -7.61 -11.53 -8.48
N GLU A 111 -6.60 -12.24 -8.01
CA GLU A 111 -5.89 -13.20 -8.87
C GLU A 111 -5.09 -14.20 -8.04
N PRO A 112 -4.84 -15.41 -8.55
CA PRO A 112 -3.96 -16.37 -7.89
C PRO A 112 -2.57 -15.75 -7.66
N SER A 113 -2.02 -15.97 -6.50
CA SER A 113 -0.72 -15.45 -6.08
C SER A 113 0.44 -15.78 -7.05
N ASP A 114 0.26 -16.78 -7.90
CA ASP A 114 1.25 -17.18 -8.89
C ASP A 114 1.24 -16.32 -10.16
N GLU A 115 0.14 -15.63 -10.48
CA GLU A 115 0.10 -14.71 -11.63
C GLU A 115 0.82 -13.40 -11.33
N VAL A 116 0.81 -12.95 -10.09
CA VAL A 116 1.52 -11.74 -9.68
C VAL A 116 3.04 -11.89 -9.81
N ARG A 117 3.56 -13.10 -9.60
CA ARG A 117 4.98 -13.40 -9.81
C ARG A 117 5.39 -13.46 -11.28
N ARG A 118 4.41 -13.59 -12.18
CA ARG A 118 4.60 -13.70 -13.63
C ARG A 118 3.93 -12.57 -14.40
N ARG A 119 3.76 -11.41 -13.75
CA ARG A 119 3.19 -10.26 -14.46
C ARG A 119 3.94 -10.05 -15.77
N LYS A 120 3.28 -10.32 -16.86
CA LYS A 120 3.76 -9.95 -18.19
C LYS A 120 3.56 -8.45 -18.39
N LEU A 121 4.48 -7.85 -19.05
CA LEU A 121 4.33 -6.47 -19.49
C LEU A 121 3.10 -6.37 -20.40
N SER A 122 2.37 -5.26 -20.30
CA SER A 122 1.34 -4.94 -21.29
C SER A 122 2.00 -4.66 -22.66
N PRO A 123 1.25 -4.71 -23.77
CA PRO A 123 1.81 -4.37 -25.09
C PRO A 123 2.47 -3.00 -25.12
N GLU A 124 1.95 -2.05 -24.39
CA GLU A 124 2.52 -0.70 -24.26
C GLU A 124 3.83 -0.73 -23.47
N GLU A 125 3.86 -1.41 -22.33
CA GLU A 125 5.08 -1.59 -21.55
C GLU A 125 6.16 -2.35 -22.31
N GLU A 126 5.78 -3.36 -23.11
CA GLU A 126 6.71 -4.06 -23.99
C GLU A 126 7.30 -3.15 -25.07
N ALA A 127 6.50 -2.23 -25.60
CA ALA A 127 6.98 -1.23 -26.56
C ALA A 127 8.00 -0.29 -25.90
N TRP A 128 7.73 0.17 -24.69
CA TRP A 128 8.68 0.99 -23.93
C TRP A 128 9.96 0.24 -23.57
N ASP A 129 9.86 -1.03 -23.22
CA ASP A 129 11.02 -1.87 -22.90
C ASP A 129 11.92 -2.06 -24.14
N ARG A 130 11.31 -2.25 -25.32
CA ARG A 130 12.06 -2.30 -26.60
C ARG A 130 12.80 -1.01 -26.88
N LEU A 131 12.14 0.14 -26.73
CA LEU A 131 12.76 1.45 -26.93
C LEU A 131 13.91 1.70 -25.96
N ALA A 132 13.78 1.28 -24.71
CA ALA A 132 14.81 1.42 -23.68
C ALA A 132 16.07 0.59 -23.99
N ARG A 133 15.92 -0.51 -24.71
CA ARG A 133 17.04 -1.41 -25.10
C ARG A 133 17.71 -1.01 -26.40
N GLU A 134 17.12 -0.12 -27.18
CA GLU A 134 17.75 0.39 -28.39
C GLU A 134 18.98 1.23 -28.05
N PRO A 135 20.12 1.02 -28.74
CA PRO A 135 21.30 1.86 -28.54
C PRO A 135 20.96 3.30 -28.92
N ALA A 136 21.46 4.24 -28.11
CA ALA A 136 21.28 5.66 -28.40
C ALA A 136 21.81 5.99 -29.80
N PRO A 137 21.11 6.82 -30.60
CA PRO A 137 21.55 7.19 -31.92
C PRO A 137 22.94 7.84 -31.88
N PRO A 138 23.81 7.61 -32.85
CA PRO A 138 25.14 8.19 -32.86
C PRO A 138 25.02 9.71 -32.85
N GLY A 139 25.64 10.37 -31.87
CA GLY A 139 25.59 11.81 -31.65
C GLY A 139 24.82 12.29 -30.43
N SER A 140 24.04 11.44 -29.78
CA SER A 140 23.36 11.75 -28.52
C SER A 140 24.27 11.53 -27.33
N ARG A 141 25.46 12.10 -27.35
CA ARG A 141 26.26 12.18 -26.15
C ARG A 141 25.55 13.13 -25.20
N THR A 142 25.00 12.59 -24.14
CA THR A 142 24.70 13.37 -22.96
C THR A 142 25.96 14.16 -22.61
N HIS A 143 25.86 15.47 -22.70
CA HIS A 143 26.89 16.33 -22.15
C HIS A 143 26.94 16.02 -20.65
N ASP A 144 27.90 15.20 -20.28
CA ASP A 144 28.34 15.10 -18.91
C ASP A 144 28.94 16.47 -18.57
N ARG A 145 28.12 17.38 -18.09
CA ARG A 145 28.59 18.59 -17.47
C ARG A 145 29.27 18.17 -16.19
N ARG A 146 30.52 17.75 -16.32
CA ARG A 146 31.42 17.80 -15.17
C ARG A 146 31.47 19.27 -14.78
N ILE A 147 30.76 19.59 -13.70
CA ILE A 147 30.98 20.84 -12.99
C ILE A 147 32.39 20.66 -12.40
N SER A 148 33.37 21.21 -13.09
CA SER A 148 34.69 21.39 -12.51
C SER A 148 34.54 22.49 -11.48
N THR A 149 34.46 22.09 -10.21
CA THR A 149 34.72 23.01 -9.11
C THR A 149 36.23 23.28 -9.11
N GLY A 150 36.60 24.35 -9.76
CA GLY A 150 37.92 24.94 -9.57
C GLY A 150 37.92 25.87 -8.38
#